data_7a2c7b705e2aee05cd25002de75008e5
#
_entry.id   7a2c7b705e2aee05cd25002de75008e5
#
_cell.length_a   1.000
_cell.length_b   1.000
_cell.length_c   1.000
_cell.angle_alpha   90.00
_cell.angle_beta   90.00
_cell.angle_gamma   90.00
#
_symmetry.space_group_name_H-M   'P 1'
#
loop_
_entity.id
_entity.type
_entity.pdbx_description
1 polymer ?
#
loop_
_entity_poly.entity_id
_entity_poly.type
_entity_poly.pdbx_seq_one_letter_code
_entity_poly.pdbx_strand_id
1 'polypeptide(L)' 'MEDVLGFAVILPDGSRLGVLDHVEYPAGLEVWSIVTDDGKEVLFPAEASFIEGFDLEGECIHIAPPEGLLDIYLGGDEQA' A
#
# COMPACT_ATOMS: atom_id res chain seq x y z
N MET A 1 -5.12 -12.59 6.07
CA MET A 1 -4.22 -11.61 5.47
C MET A 1 -3.05 -11.21 6.33
N GLU A 2 -3.01 -11.72 7.53
CA GLU A 2 -1.92 -11.34 8.42
C GLU A 2 -0.58 -11.93 7.99
N ASP A 3 -0.62 -12.93 7.14
CA ASP A 3 0.63 -13.53 6.67
C ASP A 3 1.47 -12.57 5.86
N VAL A 4 0.86 -11.50 5.36
CA VAL A 4 1.59 -10.57 4.51
C VAL A 4 2.06 -9.33 5.26
N LEU A 5 1.87 -9.29 6.57
CA LEU A 5 2.38 -8.16 7.35
C LEU A 5 3.90 -8.12 7.26
N GLY A 6 4.42 -6.92 7.04
CA GLY A 6 5.85 -6.74 6.87
C GLY A 6 6.33 -6.89 5.44
N PHE A 7 5.45 -7.30 4.53
CA PHE A 7 5.83 -7.41 3.12
C PHE A 7 6.09 -6.03 2.52
N ALA A 8 7.03 -5.96 1.60
CA ALA A 8 7.25 -4.73 0.84
C ALA A 8 6.11 -4.53 -0.14
N VAL A 9 5.67 -3.29 -0.27
CA VAL A 9 4.59 -2.95 -1.20
C VAL A 9 5.21 -2.26 -2.40
N ILE A 10 4.99 -2.84 -3.59
CA ILE A 10 5.67 -2.43 -4.82
C ILE A 10 4.64 -1.80 -5.75
N LEU A 11 5.00 -0.65 -6.30
CA LEU A 11 4.15 0.09 -7.22
C LEU A 11 4.32 -0.43 -8.65
N PRO A 12 3.41 -0.03 -9.57
CA PRO A 12 3.48 -0.55 -10.94
C PRO A 12 4.78 -0.25 -11.66
N ASP A 13 5.46 0.83 -11.29
CA ASP A 13 6.74 1.16 -11.93
C ASP A 13 7.90 0.40 -11.33
N GLY A 14 7.64 -0.50 -10.38
CA GLY A 14 8.68 -1.29 -9.76
C GLY A 14 9.29 -0.66 -8.52
N SER A 15 8.91 0.55 -8.18
CA SER A 15 9.45 1.19 -6.99
C SER A 15 8.75 0.68 -5.74
N ARG A 16 9.43 0.78 -4.62
CA ARG A 16 8.88 0.35 -3.35
C ARG A 16 8.18 1.53 -2.67
N LEU A 17 6.90 1.33 -2.36
CA LEU A 17 6.14 2.35 -1.63
C LEU A 17 6.48 2.32 -0.14
N GLY A 18 6.51 1.15 0.44
CA GLY A 18 6.77 0.99 1.87
C GLY A 18 6.55 -0.44 2.27
N VAL A 19 6.14 -0.64 3.51
CA VAL A 19 5.84 -1.99 4.01
C VAL A 19 4.44 -2.00 4.57
N LEU A 20 3.80 -3.16 4.48
CA LEU A 20 2.46 -3.35 5.04
C LEU A 20 2.58 -3.49 6.55
N ASP A 21 2.07 -2.49 7.26
CA ASP A 21 2.20 -2.44 8.70
C ASP A 21 1.06 -3.18 9.39
N HIS A 22 -0.17 -2.94 8.97
CA HIS A 22 -1.29 -3.67 9.52
C HIS A 22 -2.48 -3.54 8.59
N VAL A 23 -3.53 -4.33 8.90
CA VAL A 23 -4.73 -4.39 8.09
C VAL A 23 -5.90 -4.05 8.99
N GLU A 24 -6.79 -3.19 8.49
CA GLU A 24 -7.98 -2.78 9.23
C GLU A 24 -9.22 -3.05 8.39
N TYR A 25 -10.36 -3.10 9.06
CA TYR A 25 -11.62 -3.39 8.38
C TYR A 25 -12.71 -2.38 8.77
N PRO A 26 -12.50 -1.09 8.50
CA PRO A 26 -13.55 -0.11 8.82
C PRO A 26 -14.78 -0.38 7.97
N ALA A 27 -15.94 -0.45 8.63
CA ALA A 27 -17.22 -0.68 7.96
C ALA A 27 -17.19 -1.92 7.07
N GLY A 28 -16.39 -2.92 7.43
CA GLY A 28 -16.33 -4.16 6.66
C GLY A 28 -15.44 -4.12 5.43
N LEU A 29 -14.78 -3.01 5.18
CA LEU A 29 -13.88 -2.88 4.04
C LEU A 29 -12.44 -3.13 4.50
N GLU A 30 -11.71 -3.85 3.67
CA GLU A 30 -10.31 -4.13 4.00
C GLU A 30 -9.45 -2.95 3.59
N VAL A 31 -8.72 -2.39 4.55
CA VAL A 31 -7.82 -1.27 4.31
C VAL A 31 -6.45 -1.62 4.87
N TRP A 32 -5.43 -1.45 4.04
CA TRP A 32 -4.06 -1.75 4.42
C TRP A 32 -3.37 -0.46 4.84
N SER A 33 -2.72 -0.52 6.00
CA SER A 33 -1.88 0.59 6.45
C SER A 33 -0.45 0.31 6.01
N ILE A 34 0.04 1.13 5.09
CA ILE A 34 1.36 0.97 4.52
C ILE A 34 2.23 2.11 5.04
N VAL A 35 3.37 1.77 5.62
CA VAL A 35 4.29 2.77 6.16
C VAL A 35 5.44 2.92 5.20
N THR A 36 5.64 4.14 4.72
CA THR A 36 6.72 4.44 3.79
C THR A 36 8.05 4.54 4.52
N ASP A 37 9.14 4.57 3.73
CA ASP A 37 10.48 4.64 4.32
C ASP A 37 10.70 5.90 5.13
N ASP A 38 10.00 6.98 4.78
CA ASP A 38 10.14 8.23 5.52
C ASP A 38 9.11 8.36 6.64
N GLY A 39 8.40 7.29 6.95
CA GLY A 39 7.52 7.25 8.12
C GLY A 39 6.10 7.71 7.88
N LYS A 40 5.70 7.93 6.64
CA LYS A 40 4.33 8.31 6.35
C LYS A 40 3.43 7.08 6.28
N GLU A 41 2.18 7.25 6.66
CA GLU A 41 1.21 6.18 6.61
C GLU A 41 0.29 6.39 5.42
N VAL A 42 0.17 5.37 4.58
CA VAL A 42 -0.73 5.38 3.42
C VAL A 42 -1.83 4.36 3.68
N LEU A 43 -3.07 4.80 3.62
CA LEU A 43 -4.20 3.90 3.78
C LEU A 43 -4.67 3.48 2.39
N PHE A 44 -4.48 2.21 2.08
CA PHE A 44 -4.72 1.67 0.75
C PHE A 44 -5.93 0.76 0.78
N PRO A 45 -6.97 1.04 -0.03
CA PRO A 45 -8.12 0.14 -0.09
C PRO A 45 -7.70 -1.15 -0.81
N ALA A 46 -7.80 -2.25 -0.10
CA ALA A 46 -7.28 -3.52 -0.59
C ALA A 46 -8.33 -4.23 -1.42
N GLU A 47 -8.69 -3.64 -2.56
CA GLU A 47 -9.62 -4.25 -3.50
C GLU A 47 -8.86 -5.03 -4.55
N ALA A 48 -9.48 -6.08 -5.04
CA ALA A 48 -8.83 -6.94 -6.02
C ALA A 48 -8.40 -6.16 -7.26
N SER A 49 -9.15 -5.13 -7.64
CA SER A 49 -8.81 -4.36 -8.82
C SER A 49 -7.56 -3.53 -8.64
N PHE A 50 -7.13 -3.29 -7.40
CA PHE A 50 -5.94 -2.51 -7.11
C PHE A 50 -4.75 -3.37 -6.70
N ILE A 51 -4.92 -4.68 -6.60
CA ILE A 51 -3.85 -5.58 -6.20
C ILE A 51 -3.49 -6.43 -7.39
N GLU A 52 -2.24 -6.33 -7.83
CA GLU A 52 -1.80 -7.07 -9.01
C GLU A 52 -1.29 -8.46 -8.68
N GLY A 53 -0.73 -8.64 -7.50
CA GLY A 53 -0.27 -9.95 -7.13
C GLY A 53 0.54 -9.95 -5.87
N PHE A 54 0.81 -11.15 -5.38
CA PHE A 54 1.61 -11.38 -4.20
C PHE A 54 2.80 -12.26 -4.58
N ASP A 55 3.96 -11.92 -4.06
CA ASP A 55 5.16 -12.73 -4.20
C ASP A 55 5.55 -13.19 -2.80
N LEU A 56 5.11 -14.39 -2.44
CA LEU A 56 5.32 -14.87 -1.08
C LEU A 56 6.80 -15.15 -0.81
N GLU A 57 7.51 -15.63 -1.82
CA GLU A 57 8.92 -15.93 -1.64
C GLU A 57 9.75 -14.66 -1.48
N GLY A 58 9.42 -13.64 -2.25
CA GLY A 58 10.12 -12.37 -2.16
C GLY A 58 9.56 -11.45 -1.12
N GLU A 59 8.45 -11.84 -0.49
CA GLU A 59 7.77 -11.06 0.53
C GLU A 59 7.43 -9.68 0.00
N CYS A 60 6.84 -9.65 -1.19
CA CYS A 60 6.42 -8.42 -1.85
C CYS A 60 4.96 -8.51 -2.24
N ILE A 61 4.31 -7.35 -2.28
CA ILE A 61 2.95 -7.21 -2.76
C ILE A 61 2.97 -6.18 -3.87
N HIS A 62 2.44 -6.55 -5.03
CA HIS A 62 2.39 -5.65 -6.17
C HIS A 62 1.01 -5.03 -6.24
N ILE A 63 0.93 -3.71 -6.18
CA ILE A 63 -0.34 -3.01 -6.18
C ILE A 63 -0.38 -2.02 -7.33
N ALA A 64 -1.61 -1.62 -7.68
CA ALA A 64 -1.86 -0.58 -8.67
C ALA A 64 -2.88 0.37 -8.07
N PRO A 65 -2.44 1.28 -7.19
CA PRO A 65 -3.38 2.15 -6.49
C PRO A 65 -4.14 3.04 -7.46
N PRO A 66 -5.36 3.45 -7.09
CA PRO A 66 -6.13 4.33 -7.96
C PRO A 66 -5.42 5.66 -8.15
N GLU A 67 -5.67 6.26 -9.29
CA GLU A 67 -5.05 7.53 -9.63
C GLU A 67 -5.43 8.57 -8.58
N GLY A 68 -4.43 9.31 -8.12
CA GLY A 68 -4.67 10.36 -7.14
C GLY A 68 -4.52 9.93 -5.70
N LEU A 69 -4.56 8.63 -5.43
CA LEU A 69 -4.48 8.18 -4.05
C LEU A 69 -3.16 8.57 -3.40
N LEU A 70 -2.07 8.30 -4.07
CA LEU A 70 -0.75 8.60 -3.49
C LEU A 70 -0.50 10.09 -3.42
N ASP A 71 -1.10 10.88 -4.29
CA ASP A 71 -0.96 12.33 -4.23
C ASP A 71 -1.53 12.87 -2.92
N ILE A 72 -2.58 12.25 -2.40
CA ILE A 72 -3.16 12.69 -1.15
C ILE A 72 -2.18 12.50 0.00
N TYR A 73 -1.42 11.42 -0.02
CA TYR A 73 -0.56 11.09 1.11
C TYR A 73 0.88 11.53 0.90
N LEU A 74 1.37 11.55 -0.32
CA LEU A 74 2.78 11.74 -0.58
C LEU A 74 3.09 13.02 -1.32
N GLY A 75 2.22 13.44 -2.24
CA GLY A 75 2.52 14.57 -3.09
C GLY A 75 1.89 15.87 -2.68
N GLY A 76 0.89 15.80 -1.79
CA GLY A 76 0.12 16.99 -1.47
C GLY A 76 0.93 18.09 -0.81
N ASP A 77 1.89 17.71 -0.01
CA ASP A 77 2.68 18.69 0.72
C ASP A 77 3.60 19.48 -0.20
N GLU A 78 3.87 18.98 -1.36
CA GLU A 78 4.70 19.70 -2.31
C GLU A 78 3.99 20.90 -2.89
N GLN A 79 2.69 20.91 -2.79
CA GLN A 79 1.89 21.98 -3.32
C GLN A 79 1.92 23.21 -2.45
N ALA A 80 2.33 23.08 -1.24
CA ALA A 80 2.32 24.18 -0.29
C ALA A 80 3.19 25.33 -0.71
#